data_bab2c68f7a2d74919a069b76844564da
#
_entry.id   bab2c68f7a2d74919a069b76844564da
#
_cell.length_a   1.000
_cell.length_b   1.000
_cell.length_c   1.000
_cell.angle_alpha   90.00
_cell.angle_beta   90.00
_cell.angle_gamma   90.00
#
_symmetry.space_group_name_H-M   'P 1'
#
loop_
_entity.id
_entity.type
_entity.pdbx_description
1 polymer ?
#
loop_
_entity_poly.entity_id
_entity_poly.type
_entity_poly.pdbx_seq_one_letter_code
_entity_poly.pdbx_strand_id
1 'polypeptide(L)'
;EVLRSAIDEHFPDADFAPGGRRVQGRRAGLRIIAEPGRFYVHRAFTLATNVIARRESRRQDADAAREQGGEEQAEAMYYQNDGTYGAFNCILFDHQQVQPKVLSLDRAFVYEPALPPPGVAPETGDLRPCSVWGPTCDSMDCILRLTHLPRSLSVGDWLVYENMGAYTLCAASGFNGLRPARVRYTIGDDRAECDGAPGAVLALLGGMAP
;
A
#
# COMPACT_ATOMS: atom_id res chain seq x y z
N GLU A 1 14.65 -23.62 3.75
CA GLU A 1 15.65 -24.26 2.86
C GLU A 1 16.63 -23.21 2.30
N VAL A 2 16.17 -22.20 1.56
CA VAL A 2 17.02 -21.18 0.90
C VAL A 2 17.99 -20.49 1.86
N LEU A 3 17.50 -20.01 3.02
CA LEU A 3 18.36 -19.35 4.01
C LEU A 3 19.42 -20.29 4.57
N ARG A 4 19.07 -21.53 4.85
CA ARG A 4 20.02 -22.53 5.36
C ARG A 4 21.12 -22.82 4.38
N SER A 5 20.75 -23.07 3.11
CA SER A 5 21.71 -23.29 2.04
C SER A 5 22.67 -22.12 1.85
N ALA A 6 22.15 -20.89 1.86
CA ALA A 6 22.98 -19.68 1.75
C ALA A 6 23.93 -19.50 2.96
N ILE A 7 23.45 -19.82 4.18
CA ILE A 7 24.30 -19.76 5.37
C ILE A 7 25.43 -20.79 5.28
N ASP A 8 25.12 -22.02 4.93
CA ASP A 8 26.09 -23.11 4.81
C ASP A 8 27.14 -22.83 3.71
N GLU A 9 26.73 -22.16 2.63
CA GLU A 9 27.61 -21.79 1.51
C GLU A 9 28.50 -20.60 1.83
N HIS A 10 27.93 -19.52 2.36
CA HIS A 10 28.64 -18.24 2.54
C HIS A 10 29.27 -18.07 3.92
N PHE A 11 28.84 -18.85 4.91
CA PHE A 11 29.30 -18.80 6.29
C PHE A 11 29.57 -20.20 6.84
N PRO A 12 30.47 -20.98 6.24
CA PRO A 12 30.73 -22.35 6.66
C PRO A 12 31.30 -22.39 8.09
N ASP A 13 30.90 -23.37 8.87
CA ASP A 13 31.30 -23.56 10.28
C ASP A 13 32.82 -23.62 10.44
N ALA A 14 33.55 -24.12 9.47
CA ALA A 14 35.01 -24.19 9.51
C ALA A 14 35.68 -22.82 9.71
N ASP A 15 35.06 -21.76 9.17
CA ASP A 15 35.59 -20.40 9.24
C ASP A 15 34.99 -19.59 10.41
N PHE A 16 33.76 -19.88 10.81
CA PHE A 16 32.96 -19.04 11.69
C PHE A 16 32.53 -19.68 13.02
N ALA A 17 32.70 -21.01 13.19
CA ALA A 17 32.35 -21.69 14.44
C ALA A 17 33.20 -21.20 15.63
N PRO A 18 32.72 -21.35 16.87
CA PRO A 18 33.51 -21.08 18.09
C PRO A 18 34.77 -21.93 18.08
N GLY A 19 35.93 -21.30 17.89
CA GLY A 19 37.22 -21.98 17.74
C GLY A 19 37.82 -21.91 16.35
N GLY A 20 37.08 -21.42 15.35
CA GLY A 20 37.54 -21.14 14.00
C GLY A 20 38.53 -19.96 13.89
N ARG A 21 38.75 -19.49 12.71
CA ARG A 21 39.73 -18.47 12.33
C ARG A 21 39.67 -17.23 13.24
N ARG A 22 40.80 -16.79 13.78
CA ARG A 22 40.88 -15.56 14.54
C ARG A 22 40.92 -14.34 13.62
N VAL A 23 39.96 -13.43 13.75
CA VAL A 23 40.02 -12.10 13.16
C VAL A 23 40.48 -11.12 14.25
N GLN A 24 41.62 -10.46 14.03
CA GLN A 24 42.21 -9.46 14.97
C GLN A 24 42.37 -9.93 16.42
N GLY A 25 42.81 -11.20 16.61
CA GLY A 25 43.11 -11.72 17.96
C GLY A 25 41.89 -12.15 18.80
N ARG A 26 40.66 -11.98 18.31
CA ARG A 26 39.44 -12.44 18.97
C ARG A 26 38.94 -13.74 18.31
N ARG A 27 38.38 -14.65 19.12
CA ARG A 27 37.65 -15.81 18.60
C ARG A 27 36.36 -15.28 17.92
N ALA A 28 36.30 -15.33 16.61
CA ALA A 28 35.14 -14.90 15.88
C ALA A 28 34.17 -16.10 15.70
N GLY A 29 33.25 -16.25 16.65
CA GLY A 29 32.03 -16.98 16.33
C GLY A 29 31.10 -16.03 15.58
N LEU A 30 30.72 -16.34 14.36
CA LEU A 30 29.69 -15.58 13.67
C LEU A 30 28.36 -15.80 14.40
N ARG A 31 27.73 -14.71 14.81
CA ARG A 31 26.39 -14.73 15.37
C ARG A 31 25.44 -14.20 14.31
N ILE A 32 24.54 -15.06 13.85
CA ILE A 32 23.48 -14.68 12.91
C ILE A 32 22.25 -14.32 13.72
N ILE A 33 21.70 -13.15 13.47
CA ILE A 33 20.44 -12.67 14.02
C ILE A 33 19.46 -12.35 12.91
N ALA A 34 18.20 -12.50 13.17
CA ALA A 34 17.13 -12.11 12.24
C ALA A 34 16.30 -10.98 12.87
N GLU A 35 15.99 -9.96 12.08
CA GLU A 35 15.19 -8.81 12.51
C GLU A 35 13.94 -8.65 11.62
N PRO A 36 13.00 -9.60 11.63
CA PRO A 36 11.88 -9.63 10.70
C PRO A 36 10.77 -8.65 11.12
N GLY A 37 10.98 -7.35 10.90
CA GLY A 37 10.01 -6.30 11.28
C GLY A 37 8.71 -6.38 10.49
N ARG A 38 8.76 -6.23 9.16
CA ARG A 38 7.61 -6.18 8.25
C ARG A 38 6.73 -7.42 8.34
N PHE A 39 7.34 -8.59 8.41
CA PHE A 39 6.63 -9.88 8.40
C PHE A 39 5.52 -9.98 9.44
N TYR A 40 5.71 -9.43 10.64
CA TYR A 40 4.75 -9.56 11.74
C TYR A 40 3.63 -8.53 11.70
N VAL A 41 3.86 -7.36 11.14
CA VAL A 41 2.94 -6.23 11.36
C VAL A 41 2.24 -5.72 10.09
N HIS A 42 2.77 -6.00 8.88
CA HIS A 42 2.25 -5.39 7.67
C HIS A 42 0.79 -5.74 7.40
N ARG A 43 0.37 -6.98 7.69
CA ARG A 43 -1.01 -7.44 7.50
C ARG A 43 -1.98 -7.00 8.59
N ALA A 44 -1.46 -6.51 9.72
CA ALA A 44 -2.29 -6.16 10.86
C ALA A 44 -3.05 -4.84 10.67
N PHE A 45 -2.70 -4.05 9.65
CA PHE A 45 -3.31 -2.75 9.41
C PHE A 45 -3.73 -2.58 7.95
N THR A 46 -4.85 -1.92 7.81
CA THR A 46 -5.42 -1.48 6.54
C THR A 46 -5.60 0.04 6.60
N LEU A 47 -5.25 0.72 5.53
CA LEU A 47 -5.42 2.17 5.40
C LEU A 47 -6.64 2.46 4.54
N ALA A 48 -7.54 3.28 5.03
CA ALA A 48 -8.65 3.84 4.25
C ALA A 48 -8.40 5.32 3.98
N THR A 49 -8.57 5.74 2.73
CA THR A 49 -8.37 7.11 2.29
C THR A 49 -9.57 7.62 1.53
N ASN A 50 -9.83 8.91 1.65
CA ASN A 50 -10.94 9.58 0.98
C ASN A 50 -10.44 10.33 -0.25
N VAL A 51 -11.16 10.22 -1.36
CA VAL A 51 -10.92 11.03 -2.56
C VAL A 51 -11.36 12.46 -2.30
N ILE A 52 -10.43 13.39 -2.23
CA ILE A 52 -10.65 14.81 -1.91
C ILE A 52 -10.73 15.69 -3.15
N ALA A 53 -10.13 15.26 -4.24
CA ALA A 53 -10.21 15.94 -5.53
C ALA A 53 -10.04 14.95 -6.68
N ARG A 54 -10.55 15.32 -7.85
CA ARG A 54 -10.33 14.58 -9.10
C ARG A 54 -10.07 15.53 -10.24
N ARG A 55 -9.30 15.09 -11.21
CA ARG A 55 -9.08 15.76 -12.49
C ARG A 55 -9.21 14.71 -13.60
N GLU A 56 -9.94 15.02 -14.64
CA GLU A 56 -9.98 14.20 -15.85
C GLU A 56 -8.96 14.72 -16.86
N SER A 57 -8.21 13.81 -17.46
CA SER A 57 -7.39 14.09 -18.63
C SER A 57 -8.29 14.39 -19.82
N ARG A 58 -7.88 15.29 -20.70
CA ARG A 58 -8.65 15.51 -21.93
C ARG A 58 -8.58 14.25 -22.77
N ARG A 59 -9.74 13.72 -23.18
CA ARG A 59 -9.84 12.51 -24.01
C ARG A 59 -8.97 12.60 -25.26
N GLN A 60 -8.92 13.78 -25.88
CA GLN A 60 -8.10 14.05 -27.07
C GLN A 60 -6.60 13.78 -26.87
N ASP A 61 -6.08 14.06 -25.67
CA ASP A 61 -4.66 13.85 -25.35
C ASP A 61 -4.35 12.36 -25.15
N ALA A 62 -5.28 11.61 -24.55
CA ALA A 62 -5.16 10.17 -24.33
C ALA A 62 -5.31 9.36 -25.64
N ASP A 63 -6.27 9.73 -26.46
CA ASP A 63 -6.51 9.06 -27.76
C ASP A 63 -5.33 9.31 -28.72
N ALA A 64 -4.81 10.54 -28.78
CA ALA A 64 -3.65 10.89 -29.60
C ALA A 64 -2.37 10.14 -29.17
N ALA A 65 -2.19 9.91 -27.86
CA ALA A 65 -1.05 9.14 -27.36
C ALA A 65 -1.17 7.66 -27.74
N ARG A 66 -2.37 7.07 -27.66
CA ARG A 66 -2.64 5.69 -28.07
C ARG A 66 -2.43 5.46 -29.58
N GLU A 67 -2.89 6.38 -30.42
CA GLU A 67 -2.73 6.30 -31.87
C GLU A 67 -1.27 6.36 -32.32
N GLN A 68 -0.41 7.02 -31.53
CA GLN A 68 1.05 7.13 -31.79
C GLN A 68 1.86 5.97 -31.20
N GLY A 69 1.21 4.93 -30.66
CA GLY A 69 1.91 3.79 -30.04
C GLY A 69 2.61 4.15 -28.71
N GLY A 70 2.19 5.22 -28.06
CA GLY A 70 2.69 5.66 -26.77
C GLY A 70 2.25 4.74 -25.61
N GLU A 71 2.91 4.88 -24.48
CA GLU A 71 2.52 4.17 -23.25
C GLU A 71 1.11 4.60 -22.81
N GLU A 72 0.39 3.67 -22.19
CA GLU A 72 -0.93 3.94 -21.63
C GLU A 72 -0.86 5.10 -20.62
N GLN A 73 -1.73 6.09 -20.80
CA GLN A 73 -1.81 7.25 -19.94
C GLN A 73 -3.05 7.21 -19.05
N ALA A 74 -2.93 7.78 -17.86
CA ALA A 74 -4.04 7.92 -16.93
C ALA A 74 -5.13 8.83 -17.53
N GLU A 75 -6.36 8.35 -17.60
CA GLU A 75 -7.54 9.11 -18.01
C GLU A 75 -8.07 10.02 -16.90
N ALA A 76 -7.79 9.66 -15.65
CA ALA A 76 -8.17 10.42 -14.47
C ALA A 76 -7.03 10.50 -13.46
N MET A 77 -7.01 11.58 -12.69
CA MET A 77 -6.14 11.77 -11.54
C MET A 77 -7.01 11.88 -10.29
N TYR A 78 -6.77 11.03 -9.32
CA TYR A 78 -7.45 11.07 -8.03
C TYR A 78 -6.48 11.55 -6.95
N TYR A 79 -6.91 12.53 -6.19
CA TYR A 79 -6.19 13.05 -5.03
C TYR A 79 -6.88 12.55 -3.78
N GLN A 80 -6.12 12.01 -2.85
CA GLN A 80 -6.65 11.48 -1.60
C GLN A 80 -6.08 12.23 -0.39
N ASN A 81 -6.69 12.04 0.77
CA ASN A 81 -6.36 12.75 2.00
C ASN A 81 -5.11 12.24 2.73
N ASP A 82 -4.38 11.28 2.16
CA ASP A 82 -3.09 10.79 2.67
C ASP A 82 -2.15 10.57 1.48
N GLY A 83 -0.85 10.62 1.70
CA GLY A 83 0.13 10.57 0.64
C GLY A 83 1.50 10.10 1.09
N THR A 84 2.51 10.34 0.24
CA THR A 84 3.89 9.91 0.47
C THR A 84 4.56 10.59 1.67
N TYR A 85 4.06 11.73 2.10
CA TYR A 85 4.47 12.40 3.35
C TYR A 85 3.77 11.84 4.59
N GLY A 86 2.67 11.14 4.41
CA GLY A 86 1.91 10.43 5.42
C GLY A 86 2.19 8.92 5.43
N ALA A 87 1.15 8.12 5.41
CA ALA A 87 1.26 6.67 5.51
C ALA A 87 1.89 6.01 4.28
N PHE A 88 1.91 6.67 3.13
CA PHE A 88 2.52 6.15 1.90
C PHE A 88 4.01 6.44 1.76
N ASN A 89 4.68 6.97 2.81
CA ASN A 89 6.13 7.11 2.80
C ASN A 89 6.87 5.78 2.56
N CYS A 90 6.24 4.66 2.88
CA CYS A 90 6.75 3.32 2.62
C CYS A 90 7.05 3.04 1.14
N ILE A 91 6.44 3.77 0.21
CA ILE A 91 6.76 3.68 -1.22
C ILE A 91 8.16 4.25 -1.48
N LEU A 92 8.49 5.38 -0.86
CA LEU A 92 9.77 6.06 -1.05
C LEU A 92 10.91 5.40 -0.29
N PHE A 93 10.69 5.06 0.98
CA PHE A 93 11.75 4.57 1.86
C PHE A 93 11.94 3.06 1.82
N ASP A 94 10.90 2.31 1.44
CA ASP A 94 10.89 0.86 1.57
C ASP A 94 10.42 0.14 0.28
N HIS A 95 10.22 0.91 -0.80
CA HIS A 95 9.81 0.43 -2.11
C HIS A 95 8.57 -0.49 -2.09
N GLN A 96 7.69 -0.26 -1.11
CA GLN A 96 6.45 -1.03 -0.99
C GLN A 96 5.55 -0.75 -2.20
N GLN A 97 5.06 -1.81 -2.79
CA GLN A 97 4.01 -1.72 -3.80
C GLN A 97 2.65 -1.73 -3.11
N VAL A 98 1.86 -0.70 -3.37
CA VAL A 98 0.52 -0.57 -2.83
C VAL A 98 -0.51 -0.76 -3.93
N GLN A 99 -1.66 -1.33 -3.60
CA GLN A 99 -2.75 -1.55 -4.54
C GLN A 99 -4.05 -1.03 -3.94
N PRO A 100 -4.66 -0.01 -4.56
CA PRO A 100 -5.95 0.49 -4.13
C PRO A 100 -7.07 -0.48 -4.50
N LYS A 101 -8.01 -0.62 -3.59
CA LYS A 101 -9.33 -1.21 -3.84
C LYS A 101 -10.37 -0.15 -3.54
N VAL A 102 -11.51 -0.20 -4.23
CA VAL A 102 -12.60 0.72 -3.94
C VAL A 102 -13.32 0.24 -2.68
N LEU A 103 -13.39 1.11 -1.68
CA LEU A 103 -14.08 0.85 -0.43
C LEU A 103 -15.54 1.27 -0.49
N SER A 104 -15.80 2.46 -1.05
CA SER A 104 -17.16 2.93 -1.29
C SER A 104 -17.26 3.71 -2.60
N LEU A 105 -18.43 3.65 -3.23
CA LEU A 105 -18.84 4.42 -4.39
C LEU A 105 -20.18 5.10 -4.09
N ASP A 106 -20.27 6.39 -4.37
CA ASP A 106 -21.50 7.18 -4.15
C ASP A 106 -22.10 6.96 -2.75
N ARG A 107 -21.24 6.88 -1.73
CA ARG A 107 -21.56 6.58 -0.32
C ARG A 107 -22.04 5.14 -0.06
N ALA A 108 -22.11 4.28 -1.06
CA ALA A 108 -22.41 2.87 -0.88
C ALA A 108 -21.12 2.07 -0.66
N PHE A 109 -21.12 1.18 0.31
CA PHE A 109 -20.00 0.29 0.59
C PHE A 109 -19.96 -0.82 -0.48
N VAL A 110 -18.80 -0.96 -1.14
CA VAL A 110 -18.64 -1.90 -2.26
C VAL A 110 -17.36 -2.75 -2.13
N TYR A 111 -16.70 -2.70 -0.98
CA TYR A 111 -15.45 -3.41 -0.78
C TYR A 111 -15.64 -4.92 -0.79
N GLU A 112 -14.92 -5.57 -1.71
CA GLU A 112 -14.80 -7.02 -1.76
C GLU A 112 -13.36 -7.40 -1.39
N PRO A 113 -13.15 -8.17 -0.31
CA PRO A 113 -11.81 -8.52 0.16
C PRO A 113 -11.05 -9.45 -0.78
N ALA A 114 -11.76 -10.23 -1.61
CA ALA A 114 -11.15 -11.13 -2.57
C ALA A 114 -10.75 -10.39 -3.84
N LEU A 115 -9.44 -10.19 -4.05
CA LEU A 115 -8.92 -9.87 -5.38
C LEU A 115 -8.82 -11.14 -6.21
N PRO A 116 -9.10 -11.07 -7.52
CA PRO A 116 -8.68 -12.13 -8.40
C PRO A 116 -7.15 -12.31 -8.30
N PRO A 117 -6.64 -13.52 -8.52
CA PRO A 117 -5.21 -13.79 -8.52
C PRO A 117 -4.46 -12.82 -9.46
N PRO A 118 -3.18 -12.50 -9.19
CA PRO A 118 -2.38 -11.67 -10.08
C PRO A 118 -2.41 -12.22 -11.52
N GLY A 119 -2.79 -11.38 -12.47
CA GLY A 119 -2.91 -11.76 -13.90
C GLY A 119 -4.33 -12.17 -14.35
N VAL A 120 -5.29 -12.25 -13.44
CA VAL A 120 -6.71 -12.42 -13.79
C VAL A 120 -7.35 -11.04 -13.81
N ALA A 121 -7.83 -10.61 -14.95
CA ALA A 121 -8.61 -9.39 -15.06
C ALA A 121 -9.88 -9.53 -14.19
N PRO A 122 -10.25 -8.51 -13.40
CA PRO A 122 -11.51 -8.55 -12.66
C PRO A 122 -12.66 -8.70 -13.65
N GLU A 123 -13.55 -9.65 -13.41
CA GLU A 123 -14.70 -9.95 -14.26
C GLU A 123 -15.76 -8.83 -14.31
N THR A 124 -15.58 -7.77 -13.55
CA THR A 124 -16.59 -6.74 -13.36
C THR A 124 -16.14 -5.36 -13.83
N GLY A 125 -16.60 -5.01 -15.03
CA GLY A 125 -16.73 -3.62 -15.45
C GLY A 125 -15.50 -2.98 -16.09
N ASP A 126 -15.74 -1.89 -16.80
CA ASP A 126 -14.72 -1.06 -17.43
C ASP A 126 -13.70 -0.53 -16.41
N LEU A 127 -12.56 -1.17 -16.35
CA LEU A 127 -11.39 -0.62 -15.63
C LEU A 127 -10.86 0.57 -16.42
N ARG A 128 -10.66 1.68 -15.74
CA ARG A 128 -10.11 2.89 -16.35
C ARG A 128 -8.71 3.16 -15.83
N PRO A 129 -7.76 3.47 -16.71
CA PRO A 129 -6.43 3.86 -16.32
C PRO A 129 -6.48 5.20 -15.57
N CYS A 130 -5.91 5.22 -14.39
CA CYS A 130 -5.88 6.42 -13.54
C CYS A 130 -4.57 6.53 -12.78
N SER A 131 -4.30 7.71 -12.26
CA SER A 131 -3.22 7.96 -11.31
C SER A 131 -3.76 8.35 -9.95
N VAL A 132 -3.02 8.01 -8.89
CA VAL A 132 -3.40 8.31 -7.50
C VAL A 132 -2.32 9.14 -6.84
N TRP A 133 -2.75 10.22 -6.21
CA TRP A 133 -1.91 11.26 -5.64
C TRP A 133 -2.29 11.54 -4.20
N GLY A 134 -1.32 11.98 -3.41
CA GLY A 134 -1.56 12.52 -2.08
C GLY A 134 -2.12 13.95 -2.11
N PRO A 135 -2.31 14.56 -0.94
CA PRO A 135 -2.99 15.85 -0.80
C PRO A 135 -2.08 17.06 -1.07
N THR A 136 -0.78 16.87 -1.27
CA THR A 136 0.16 17.99 -1.45
C THR A 136 0.32 18.36 -2.92
N CYS A 137 0.85 19.55 -3.19
CA CYS A 137 1.18 19.99 -4.54
C CYS A 137 2.56 19.51 -5.02
N ASP A 138 3.27 18.74 -4.21
CA ASP A 138 4.57 18.20 -4.58
C ASP A 138 4.42 17.05 -5.58
N SER A 139 5.22 17.09 -6.64
CA SER A 139 5.25 16.02 -7.66
C SER A 139 5.72 14.67 -7.13
N MET A 140 6.40 14.63 -5.98
CA MET A 140 6.78 13.39 -5.27
C MET A 140 5.59 12.75 -4.56
N ASP A 141 4.50 13.47 -4.36
CA ASP A 141 3.30 12.95 -3.70
C ASP A 141 2.42 12.12 -4.63
N CYS A 142 3.09 11.42 -5.55
CA CYS A 142 2.46 10.47 -6.48
C CYS A 142 2.54 9.06 -5.89
N ILE A 143 1.40 8.51 -5.53
CA ILE A 143 1.30 7.17 -4.96
C ILE A 143 1.38 6.12 -6.07
N LEU A 144 0.60 6.30 -7.13
CA LEU A 144 0.59 5.45 -8.33
C LEU A 144 0.48 6.31 -9.57
N ARG A 145 1.49 6.22 -10.44
CA ARG A 145 1.48 6.93 -11.73
C ARG A 145 0.46 6.38 -12.69
N LEU A 146 0.26 5.06 -12.66
CA LEU A 146 -0.73 4.35 -13.44
C LEU A 146 -1.26 3.16 -12.65
N THR A 147 -2.56 3.08 -12.55
CA THR A 147 -3.31 1.93 -12.02
C THR A 147 -4.67 1.86 -12.72
N HIS A 148 -5.41 0.80 -12.49
CA HIS A 148 -6.73 0.62 -13.07
C HIS A 148 -7.76 0.47 -11.95
N LEU A 149 -8.77 1.33 -11.96
CA LEU A 149 -9.86 1.29 -11.00
C LEU A 149 -11.20 1.13 -11.72
N PRO A 150 -12.15 0.40 -11.12
CA PRO A 150 -13.49 0.29 -11.69
C PRO A 150 -14.18 1.66 -11.65
N ARG A 151 -14.64 2.12 -12.81
CA ARG A 151 -15.38 3.37 -13.00
C ARG A 151 -14.64 4.65 -12.57
N SER A 152 -15.28 5.78 -12.79
CA SER A 152 -14.79 7.05 -12.28
C SER A 152 -15.23 7.24 -10.84
N LEU A 153 -14.26 7.41 -9.95
CA LEU A 153 -14.51 7.79 -8.56
C LEU A 153 -14.95 9.25 -8.48
N SER A 154 -15.82 9.54 -7.53
CA SER A 154 -16.25 10.89 -7.17
C SER A 154 -15.51 11.39 -5.93
N VAL A 155 -15.50 12.71 -5.75
CA VAL A 155 -15.05 13.30 -4.48
C VAL A 155 -15.96 12.81 -3.36
N GLY A 156 -15.36 12.29 -2.29
CA GLY A 156 -16.07 11.65 -1.20
C GLY A 156 -16.08 10.12 -1.25
N ASP A 157 -15.71 9.51 -2.37
CA ASP A 157 -15.48 8.07 -2.44
C ASP A 157 -14.24 7.64 -1.65
N TRP A 158 -14.18 6.39 -1.29
CA TRP A 158 -13.12 5.85 -0.45
C TRP A 158 -12.35 4.74 -1.15
N LEU A 159 -11.04 4.79 -0.98
CA LEU A 159 -10.11 3.73 -1.33
C LEU A 159 -9.60 3.03 -0.08
N VAL A 160 -9.24 1.77 -0.21
CA VAL A 160 -8.64 0.97 0.84
C VAL A 160 -7.36 0.32 0.35
N TYR A 161 -6.37 0.29 1.23
CA TYR A 161 -5.06 -0.31 0.99
C TYR A 161 -4.77 -1.31 2.09
N GLU A 162 -4.57 -2.55 1.73
CA GLU A 162 -4.19 -3.61 2.66
C GLU A 162 -2.68 -3.59 2.92
N ASN A 163 -2.25 -4.32 3.94
CA ASN A 163 -0.84 -4.51 4.28
C ASN A 163 -0.10 -3.19 4.62
N MET A 164 -0.77 -2.28 5.29
CA MET A 164 -0.23 -0.96 5.66
C MET A 164 0.27 -0.87 7.11
N GLY A 165 0.73 -2.01 7.68
CA GLY A 165 1.17 -2.07 9.09
C GLY A 165 2.65 -1.80 9.33
N ALA A 166 3.47 -1.76 8.28
CA ALA A 166 4.91 -1.60 8.43
C ALA A 166 5.43 -0.36 7.71
N TYR A 167 6.24 0.44 8.41
CA TYR A 167 6.94 1.60 7.88
C TYR A 167 6.01 2.62 7.20
N THR A 168 4.86 2.86 7.81
CA THR A 168 3.84 3.80 7.36
C THR A 168 3.80 5.01 8.31
N LEU A 169 2.95 4.98 9.32
CA LEU A 169 2.81 6.11 10.26
C LEU A 169 4.09 6.41 11.06
N CYS A 170 4.94 5.44 11.31
CA CYS A 170 6.18 5.64 12.06
C CYS A 170 7.17 6.60 11.39
N ALA A 171 7.10 6.76 10.07
CA ALA A 171 7.93 7.69 9.30
C ALA A 171 7.10 8.82 8.65
N ALA A 172 5.82 8.94 8.98
CA ALA A 172 4.97 10.04 8.52
C ALA A 172 5.46 11.38 9.08
N SER A 173 5.31 12.43 8.30
CA SER A 173 5.69 13.78 8.64
C SER A 173 4.47 14.70 8.71
N GLY A 174 4.64 15.88 9.31
CA GLY A 174 3.64 16.94 9.30
C GLY A 174 3.79 17.92 8.11
N PHE A 175 4.35 17.48 6.99
CA PHE A 175 4.56 18.33 5.82
C PHE A 175 3.25 18.99 5.36
N ASN A 176 3.31 20.24 4.99
CA ASN A 176 2.16 21.10 4.68
C ASN A 176 1.11 21.23 5.81
N GLY A 177 1.46 20.91 7.06
CA GLY A 177 0.53 20.96 8.18
C GLY A 177 -0.53 19.85 8.16
N LEU A 178 -0.39 18.86 7.29
CA LEU A 178 -1.31 17.73 7.19
C LEU A 178 -1.08 16.77 8.35
N ARG A 179 -2.17 16.29 8.92
CA ARG A 179 -2.12 15.36 10.04
C ARG A 179 -2.03 13.92 9.52
N PRO A 180 -1.22 13.06 10.15
CA PRO A 180 -1.23 11.64 9.85
C PRO A 180 -2.60 11.01 10.05
N ALA A 181 -2.85 9.91 9.36
CA ALA A 181 -4.07 9.12 9.50
C ALA A 181 -4.31 8.71 10.96
N ARG A 182 -5.57 8.67 11.37
CA ARG A 182 -5.95 8.22 12.72
C ARG A 182 -5.94 6.70 12.79
N VAL A 183 -5.25 6.15 13.78
CA VAL A 183 -5.28 4.72 14.04
C VAL A 183 -6.50 4.35 14.84
N ARG A 184 -7.20 3.31 14.41
CA ARG A 184 -8.27 2.64 15.15
C ARG A 184 -7.85 1.19 15.37
N TYR A 185 -7.90 0.73 16.59
CA TYR A 185 -7.65 -0.67 16.93
C TYR A 185 -8.96 -1.39 17.09
N THR A 186 -9.07 -2.57 16.48
CA THR A 186 -10.22 -3.45 16.63
C THR A 186 -9.74 -4.85 16.91
N ILE A 187 -10.45 -5.53 17.77
CA ILE A 187 -10.32 -6.98 17.95
C ILE A 187 -11.39 -7.55 17.05
N GLY A 188 -10.98 -8.33 16.05
CA GLY A 188 -11.92 -8.99 15.15
C GLY A 188 -12.92 -9.76 16.00
N ASP A 189 -14.18 -9.41 15.92
CA ASP A 189 -15.26 -10.22 16.48
C ASP A 189 -15.71 -11.16 15.37
N ASP A 190 -15.43 -12.45 15.51
CA ASP A 190 -15.91 -13.50 14.59
C ASP A 190 -17.45 -13.55 14.50
N ARG A 191 -18.13 -12.78 15.35
CA ARG A 191 -19.59 -12.64 15.34
C ARG A 191 -20.10 -11.51 14.47
N ALA A 192 -19.24 -10.66 13.92
CA ALA A 192 -19.63 -9.68 12.91
C ALA A 192 -19.81 -10.36 11.54
N GLU A 193 -20.72 -11.31 11.47
CA GLU A 193 -21.43 -11.67 10.25
C GLU A 193 -22.30 -10.47 9.85
N CYS A 194 -21.65 -9.38 9.52
CA CYS A 194 -22.30 -8.30 8.83
C CYS A 194 -22.17 -8.61 7.36
N ASP A 195 -23.27 -8.89 6.69
CA ASP A 195 -23.46 -9.10 5.27
C ASP A 195 -22.28 -8.61 4.38
N GLY A 196 -21.21 -9.42 4.34
CA GLY A 196 -20.06 -9.24 3.47
C GLY A 196 -19.01 -8.19 3.84
N ALA A 197 -19.19 -7.38 4.87
CA ALA A 197 -18.18 -6.40 5.27
C ALA A 197 -17.34 -6.89 6.47
N PRO A 198 -15.99 -6.91 6.38
CA PRO A 198 -15.15 -7.19 7.54
C PRO A 198 -15.46 -6.19 8.65
N GLY A 199 -15.80 -6.67 9.86
CA GLY A 199 -16.16 -5.82 11.00
C GLY A 199 -15.14 -4.71 11.35
N ALA A 200 -13.88 -4.94 11.04
CA ALA A 200 -12.79 -3.99 11.18
C ALA A 200 -12.98 -2.72 10.32
N VAL A 201 -13.55 -2.85 9.13
CA VAL A 201 -13.74 -1.72 8.20
C VAL A 201 -14.92 -0.87 8.61
N LEU A 202 -16.00 -1.48 9.13
CA LEU A 202 -17.16 -0.75 9.66
C LEU A 202 -16.80 0.09 10.90
N ALA A 203 -15.91 -0.41 11.76
CA ALA A 203 -15.42 0.36 12.91
C ALA A 203 -14.60 1.59 12.48
N LEU A 204 -13.86 1.51 11.38
CA LEU A 204 -13.12 2.63 10.80
C LEU A 204 -14.06 3.71 10.25
N LEU A 205 -15.15 3.31 9.59
CA LEU A 205 -16.11 4.25 8.98
C LEU A 205 -17.06 4.87 9.98
N GLY A 206 -17.47 4.15 11.04
CA GLY A 206 -18.39 4.65 12.08
C GLY A 206 -17.85 5.84 12.89
N GLY A 207 -16.55 6.11 12.84
CA GLY A 207 -15.92 7.27 13.47
C GLY A 207 -15.69 8.46 12.53
N MET A 208 -16.15 8.40 11.29
CA MET A 208 -15.89 9.37 10.22
C MET A 208 -17.17 10.10 9.77
N ALA A 209 -18.23 10.04 10.56
CA ALA A 209 -19.38 10.94 10.35
C ALA A 209 -18.92 12.40 10.47
N PRO A 210 -19.40 13.30 9.59
CA PRO A 210 -18.95 14.68 9.46
C PRO A 210 -19.11 15.49 10.75
#